data_f869932788be470fc1fb26c7a036900a
#
_entry.id   f869932788be470fc1fb26c7a036900a
#
_cell.length_a   1.000
_cell.length_b   1.000
_cell.length_c   1.000
_cell.angle_alpha   90.00
_cell.angle_beta   90.00
_cell.angle_gamma   90.00
#
_symmetry.space_group_name_H-M   'P 1'
#
loop_
_entity.id
_entity.type
_entity.pdbx_description
1 polymer ?
#
loop_
_entity_poly.entity_id
_entity_poly.type
_entity_poly.pdbx_seq_one_letter_code
_entity_poly.pdbx_strand_id
1 'polypeptide(L)'
;FLISTIYLLIVMSMEHTINLFDFQQYWKKLLGFLFGILIISAFCVVDDIKTIKPITKLTGQLIGAIIVAASGIRIEGITLPFINLPEIHEITSVLLTIAWIVIVTNAINLMDGLDGLSSGIAVISAISLMVIFVLNGSALISVVLITALAGALVGFLPFNFTPAKTFLGDTGSNFLGFS
;
A
#
# COMPACT_ATOMS: atom_id res chain seq x y z
N PHE A 1 0.92 8.23 -8.52
CA PHE A 1 0.05 7.74 -7.45
C PHE A 1 -0.44 8.88 -6.55
N LEU A 2 0.42 9.49 -5.68
CA LEU A 2 0.00 10.52 -4.71
C LEU A 2 -0.75 11.69 -5.37
N ILE A 3 -0.23 12.23 -6.48
CA ILE A 3 -0.86 13.33 -7.20
C ILE A 3 -2.23 12.92 -7.75
N SER A 4 -2.33 11.74 -8.36
CA SER A 4 -3.60 11.23 -8.89
C SER A 4 -4.62 10.96 -7.77
N THR A 5 -4.17 10.44 -6.64
CA THR A 5 -5.02 10.22 -5.46
C THR A 5 -5.56 11.54 -4.91
N ILE A 6 -4.70 12.54 -4.73
CA ILE A 6 -5.11 13.88 -4.26
C ILE A 6 -6.09 14.52 -5.25
N TYR A 7 -5.81 14.46 -6.55
CA TYR A 7 -6.68 14.99 -7.57
C TYR A 7 -8.07 14.33 -7.54
N LEU A 8 -8.14 12.99 -7.49
CA LEU A 8 -9.40 12.27 -7.40
C LEU A 8 -10.17 12.62 -6.14
N LEU A 9 -9.52 12.71 -4.98
CA LEU A 9 -10.17 13.11 -3.74
C LEU A 9 -10.73 14.53 -3.79
N ILE A 10 -10.02 15.47 -4.42
CA ILE A 10 -10.52 16.85 -4.62
C ILE A 10 -11.74 16.86 -5.53
N VAL A 11 -11.68 16.19 -6.69
CA VAL A 11 -12.79 16.14 -7.64
C VAL A 11 -14.04 15.52 -6.99
N MET A 12 -13.89 14.40 -6.30
CA MET A 12 -14.99 13.71 -5.63
C MET A 12 -15.59 14.54 -4.48
N SER A 13 -14.77 15.32 -3.78
CA SER A 13 -15.24 16.27 -2.77
C SER A 13 -16.02 17.41 -3.38
N MET A 14 -15.59 17.93 -4.53
CA MET A 14 -16.31 19.01 -5.25
C MET A 14 -17.66 18.54 -5.83
N GLU A 15 -17.74 17.30 -6.27
CA GLU A 15 -18.98 16.70 -6.81
C GLU A 15 -19.95 16.21 -5.72
N HIS A 16 -19.66 16.46 -4.43
CA HIS A 16 -20.44 15.95 -3.30
C HIS A 16 -20.69 14.42 -3.31
N THR A 17 -19.89 13.69 -4.06
CA THR A 17 -19.99 12.21 -4.13
C THR A 17 -19.41 11.53 -2.89
N ILE A 18 -18.53 12.22 -2.15
CA ILE A 18 -18.09 11.81 -0.81
C ILE A 18 -18.90 12.57 0.22
N ASN A 19 -19.71 11.87 1.02
CA ASN A 19 -20.32 12.45 2.19
C ASN A 19 -19.22 12.92 3.16
N LEU A 20 -19.29 14.16 3.63
CA LEU A 20 -18.38 14.70 4.65
C LEU A 20 -18.30 13.80 5.90
N PHE A 21 -19.34 13.03 6.16
CA PHE A 21 -19.39 12.04 7.25
C PHE A 21 -18.46 10.86 6.99
N ASP A 22 -18.43 10.33 5.76
CA ASP A 22 -17.52 9.24 5.38
C ASP A 22 -16.05 9.70 5.43
N PHE A 23 -15.78 10.94 5.01
CA PHE A 23 -14.45 11.52 5.10
C PHE A 23 -13.99 11.67 6.56
N GLN A 24 -14.85 12.13 7.47
CA GLN A 24 -14.51 12.23 8.89
C GLN A 24 -14.22 10.87 9.53
N GLN A 25 -14.87 9.81 9.08
CA GLN A 25 -14.64 8.47 9.59
C GLN A 25 -13.29 7.88 9.13
N TYR A 26 -12.89 8.16 7.88
CA TYR A 26 -11.72 7.52 7.28
C TYR A 26 -10.47 8.40 7.23
N TRP A 27 -10.56 9.70 7.55
CA TRP A 27 -9.42 10.61 7.40
C TRP A 27 -8.20 10.21 8.23
N LYS A 28 -8.40 9.68 9.45
CA LYS A 28 -7.31 9.20 10.30
C LYS A 28 -6.57 8.02 9.65
N LYS A 29 -7.32 7.06 9.11
CA LYS A 29 -6.77 5.91 8.40
C LYS A 29 -6.01 6.36 7.16
N LEU A 30 -6.59 7.27 6.38
CA LEU A 30 -5.96 7.83 5.18
C LEU A 30 -4.65 8.55 5.52
N LEU A 31 -4.67 9.43 6.51
CA LEU A 31 -3.46 10.14 6.93
C LEU A 31 -2.39 9.18 7.44
N GLY A 32 -2.76 8.20 8.28
CA GLY A 32 -1.82 7.19 8.78
C GLY A 32 -1.18 6.40 7.64
N PHE A 33 -1.96 6.00 6.65
CA PHE A 33 -1.47 5.32 5.45
C PHE A 33 -0.50 6.20 4.65
N LEU A 34 -0.88 7.46 4.36
CA LEU A 34 -0.03 8.39 3.61
C LEU A 34 1.27 8.72 4.35
N PHE A 35 1.22 8.95 5.67
CA PHE A 35 2.43 9.17 6.48
C PHE A 35 3.31 7.92 6.54
N GLY A 36 2.72 6.72 6.67
CA GLY A 36 3.45 5.46 6.63
C GLY A 36 4.23 5.29 5.33
N ILE A 37 3.56 5.49 4.19
CA ILE A 37 4.17 5.46 2.85
C ILE A 37 5.29 6.51 2.72
N LEU A 38 5.07 7.74 3.16
CA LEU A 38 6.08 8.80 3.06
C LEU A 38 7.34 8.46 3.87
N ILE A 39 7.18 7.91 5.06
CA ILE A 39 8.31 7.53 5.90
C ILE A 39 9.13 6.41 5.25
N ILE A 40 8.48 5.32 4.82
CA ILE A 40 9.20 4.21 4.19
C ILE A 40 9.89 4.67 2.90
N SER A 41 9.19 5.46 2.07
CA SER A 41 9.77 6.01 0.84
C SER A 41 10.98 6.90 1.13
N ALA A 42 10.95 7.72 2.18
CA ALA A 42 12.07 8.56 2.57
C ALA A 42 13.30 7.71 2.95
N PHE A 43 13.13 6.64 3.73
CA PHE A 43 14.22 5.72 4.06
C PHE A 43 14.78 5.02 2.82
N CYS A 44 13.91 4.59 1.89
CA CYS A 44 14.33 3.90 0.68
C CYS A 44 15.00 4.85 -0.33
N VAL A 45 14.56 6.10 -0.46
CA VAL A 45 15.26 7.12 -1.26
C VAL A 45 16.70 7.35 -0.73
N VAL A 46 16.87 7.37 0.59
CA VAL A 46 18.22 7.46 1.18
C VAL A 46 19.03 6.21 0.86
N ASP A 47 18.40 5.01 0.84
CA ASP A 47 19.05 3.76 0.48
C ASP A 47 19.48 3.74 -1.00
N ASP A 48 18.62 4.21 -1.90
CA ASP A 48 18.95 4.32 -3.33
C ASP A 48 20.12 5.31 -3.61
N ILE A 49 20.28 6.35 -2.77
CA ILE A 49 21.36 7.35 -2.91
C ILE A 49 22.64 6.88 -2.19
N LYS A 50 22.48 6.32 -0.98
CA LYS A 50 23.57 5.87 -0.11
C LYS A 50 23.15 4.56 0.51
N THR A 51 23.75 3.46 0.05
CA THR A 51 23.47 2.13 0.62
C THR A 51 23.50 2.17 2.14
N ILE A 52 22.33 1.96 2.75
CA ILE A 52 22.16 1.90 4.21
C ILE A 52 22.21 0.44 4.68
N LYS A 53 22.44 0.26 5.98
CA LYS A 53 22.39 -1.08 6.57
C LYS A 53 20.98 -1.66 6.51
N PRO A 54 20.80 -2.96 6.26
CA PRO A 54 19.48 -3.59 6.21
C PRO A 54 18.64 -3.34 7.45
N ILE A 55 19.27 -3.24 8.62
CA ILE A 55 18.56 -2.92 9.88
C ILE A 55 17.94 -1.52 9.88
N THR A 56 18.59 -0.54 9.25
CA THR A 56 18.07 0.82 9.13
C THR A 56 16.84 0.86 8.21
N LYS A 57 16.86 0.11 7.11
CA LYS A 57 15.72 -0.07 6.20
C LYS A 57 14.54 -0.72 6.92
N LEU A 58 14.81 -1.81 7.65
CA LEU A 58 13.80 -2.50 8.47
C LEU A 58 13.20 -1.57 9.53
N THR A 59 14.00 -0.70 10.14
CA THR A 59 13.51 0.29 11.12
C THR A 59 12.50 1.25 10.47
N GLY A 60 12.79 1.73 9.25
CA GLY A 60 11.86 2.58 8.50
C GLY A 60 10.53 1.86 8.19
N GLN A 61 10.61 0.59 7.77
CA GLN A 61 9.42 -0.24 7.52
C GLN A 61 8.59 -0.42 8.79
N LEU A 62 9.24 -0.72 9.93
CA LEU A 62 8.56 -0.89 11.22
C LEU A 62 7.87 0.41 11.68
N ILE A 63 8.54 1.55 11.58
CA ILE A 63 7.93 2.85 11.94
C ILE A 63 6.71 3.12 11.08
N GLY A 64 6.82 2.95 9.76
CA GLY A 64 5.69 3.12 8.85
C GLY A 64 4.53 2.17 9.19
N ALA A 65 4.80 0.89 9.42
CA ALA A 65 3.79 -0.10 9.78
C ALA A 65 3.12 0.19 11.13
N ILE A 66 3.86 0.67 12.12
CA ILE A 66 3.31 1.08 13.43
C ILE A 66 2.35 2.27 13.24
N ILE A 67 2.70 3.26 12.43
CA ILE A 67 1.84 4.42 12.16
C ILE A 67 0.53 3.98 11.51
N VAL A 68 0.59 3.09 10.52
CA VAL A 68 -0.59 2.53 9.85
C VAL A 68 -1.46 1.76 10.85
N ALA A 69 -0.89 0.87 11.63
CA ALA A 69 -1.63 0.11 12.65
C ALA A 69 -2.25 1.01 13.72
N ALA A 70 -1.53 2.07 14.15
CA ALA A 70 -2.01 3.06 15.13
C ALA A 70 -3.13 3.94 14.58
N SER A 71 -3.18 4.16 13.25
CA SER A 71 -4.27 4.92 12.62
C SER A 71 -5.60 4.15 12.55
N GLY A 72 -5.60 2.86 12.93
CA GLY A 72 -6.77 1.99 12.92
C GLY A 72 -6.91 1.13 11.66
N ILE A 73 -5.88 1.04 10.82
CA ILE A 73 -5.81 0.05 9.73
C ILE A 73 -5.23 -1.22 10.34
N ARG A 74 -6.09 -2.21 10.60
CA ARG A 74 -5.72 -3.43 11.32
C ARG A 74 -6.38 -4.65 10.72
N ILE A 75 -5.75 -5.81 10.86
CA ILE A 75 -6.34 -7.11 10.58
C ILE A 75 -7.23 -7.47 11.76
N GLU A 76 -8.54 -7.31 11.60
CA GLU A 76 -9.52 -7.50 12.68
C GLU A 76 -10.02 -8.94 12.77
N GLY A 77 -9.92 -9.71 11.69
CA GLY A 77 -10.33 -11.11 11.64
C GLY A 77 -9.66 -11.87 10.52
N ILE A 78 -9.66 -13.19 10.60
CA ILE A 78 -9.14 -14.09 9.59
C ILE A 78 -10.19 -15.16 9.30
N THR A 79 -10.61 -15.25 8.04
CA THR A 79 -11.51 -16.31 7.57
C THR A 79 -10.78 -17.17 6.54
N LEU A 80 -10.55 -18.42 6.89
CA LEU A 80 -9.98 -19.44 6.01
C LEU A 80 -11.01 -20.58 5.84
N PRO A 81 -10.91 -21.41 4.80
CA PRO A 81 -11.88 -22.48 4.53
C PRO A 81 -12.19 -23.40 5.74
N PHE A 82 -11.26 -23.55 6.67
CA PHE A 82 -11.37 -24.42 7.85
C PHE A 82 -11.18 -23.72 9.17
N ILE A 83 -10.84 -22.42 9.16
CA ILE A 83 -10.55 -21.61 10.35
C ILE A 83 -11.28 -20.28 10.20
N ASN A 84 -12.18 -20.01 11.13
CA ASN A 84 -12.87 -18.74 11.22
C ASN A 84 -12.58 -18.08 12.56
N LEU A 85 -11.76 -17.02 12.53
CA LEU A 85 -11.45 -16.19 13.68
C LEU A 85 -12.04 -14.79 13.40
N PRO A 86 -13.34 -14.59 13.70
CA PRO A 86 -14.05 -13.36 13.35
C PRO A 86 -13.52 -12.14 14.12
N GLU A 87 -12.99 -12.36 15.32
CA GLU A 87 -12.44 -11.30 16.17
C GLU A 87 -11.08 -11.72 16.70
N ILE A 88 -10.09 -10.88 16.46
CA ILE A 88 -8.74 -11.04 17.00
C ILE A 88 -8.53 -9.99 18.09
N HIS A 89 -7.93 -10.42 19.21
CA HIS A 89 -7.59 -9.51 20.29
C HIS A 89 -6.77 -8.32 19.80
N GLU A 90 -7.04 -7.11 20.29
CA GLU A 90 -6.50 -5.86 19.77
C GLU A 90 -4.95 -5.86 19.63
N ILE A 91 -4.24 -6.33 20.65
CA ILE A 91 -2.77 -6.41 20.64
C ILE A 91 -2.28 -7.35 19.54
N THR A 92 -2.92 -8.51 19.39
CA THR A 92 -2.59 -9.50 18.35
C THR A 92 -2.86 -8.94 16.95
N SER A 93 -3.98 -8.23 16.78
CA SER A 93 -4.36 -7.54 15.55
C SER A 93 -3.28 -6.53 15.11
N VAL A 94 -2.80 -5.70 16.05
CA VAL A 94 -1.72 -4.72 15.77
C VAL A 94 -0.43 -5.43 15.38
N LEU A 95 0.01 -6.43 16.15
CA LEU A 95 1.24 -7.17 15.88
C LEU A 95 1.18 -7.91 14.54
N LEU A 96 0.04 -8.54 14.25
CA LEU A 96 -0.19 -9.23 12.98
C LEU A 96 -0.15 -8.27 11.80
N THR A 97 -0.76 -7.10 11.94
CA THR A 97 -0.75 -6.06 10.90
C THR A 97 0.66 -5.56 10.62
N ILE A 98 1.44 -5.25 11.66
CA ILE A 98 2.83 -4.81 11.51
C ILE A 98 3.66 -5.90 10.83
N ALA A 99 3.55 -7.14 11.31
CA ALA A 99 4.26 -8.28 10.72
C ALA A 99 3.88 -8.48 9.24
N TRP A 100 2.59 -8.42 8.91
CA TRP A 100 2.09 -8.55 7.55
C TRP A 100 2.68 -7.48 6.62
N ILE A 101 2.59 -6.21 7.01
CA ILE A 101 3.13 -5.11 6.22
C ILE A 101 4.63 -5.31 5.96
N VAL A 102 5.41 -5.62 6.99
CA VAL A 102 6.86 -5.82 6.86
C VAL A 102 7.19 -7.02 5.98
N ILE A 103 6.49 -8.15 6.15
CA ILE A 103 6.71 -9.36 5.35
C ILE A 103 6.40 -9.10 3.88
N VAL A 104 5.24 -8.51 3.57
CA VAL A 104 4.82 -8.24 2.19
C VAL A 104 5.76 -7.22 1.54
N THR A 105 6.13 -6.16 2.26
CA THR A 105 7.08 -5.15 1.76
C THR A 105 8.42 -5.78 1.37
N ASN A 106 8.98 -6.62 2.22
CA ASN A 106 10.24 -7.31 1.91
C ASN A 106 10.07 -8.37 0.82
N ALA A 107 8.95 -9.08 0.77
CA ALA A 107 8.68 -10.05 -0.29
C ALA A 107 8.64 -9.38 -1.68
N ILE A 108 7.93 -8.27 -1.83
CA ILE A 108 7.88 -7.52 -3.09
C ILE A 108 9.26 -6.94 -3.44
N ASN A 109 10.01 -6.42 -2.46
CA ASN A 109 11.36 -5.92 -2.69
C ASN A 109 12.32 -7.03 -3.16
N LEU A 110 12.24 -8.24 -2.60
CA LEU A 110 13.03 -9.39 -3.04
C LEU A 110 12.66 -9.87 -4.45
N MET A 111 11.39 -9.70 -4.85
CA MET A 111 10.92 -10.07 -6.19
C MET A 111 11.35 -9.09 -7.27
N ASP A 112 11.82 -7.90 -6.91
CA ASP A 112 12.23 -6.84 -7.84
C ASP A 112 13.63 -7.09 -8.47
N GLY A 113 14.00 -8.34 -8.62
CA GLY A 113 15.26 -8.77 -9.25
C GLY A 113 15.15 -9.03 -10.76
N LEU A 114 13.97 -8.99 -11.34
CA LEU A 114 13.70 -9.25 -12.76
C LEU A 114 12.81 -8.17 -13.37
N ASP A 115 13.14 -7.76 -14.61
CA ASP A 115 12.40 -6.77 -15.38
C ASP A 115 10.91 -7.10 -15.45
N GLY A 116 10.07 -6.18 -15.00
CA GLY A 116 8.62 -6.29 -15.06
C GLY A 116 7.96 -7.29 -14.10
N LEU A 117 8.73 -8.04 -13.33
CA LEU A 117 8.15 -9.08 -12.45
C LEU A 117 7.34 -8.46 -11.32
N SER A 118 7.97 -7.63 -10.49
CA SER A 118 7.32 -6.98 -9.34
C SER A 118 6.17 -6.08 -9.78
N SER A 119 6.40 -5.24 -10.78
CA SER A 119 5.37 -4.35 -11.31
C SER A 119 4.22 -5.11 -11.97
N GLY A 120 4.51 -6.21 -12.69
CA GLY A 120 3.49 -7.06 -13.31
C GLY A 120 2.61 -7.75 -12.29
N ILE A 121 3.19 -8.35 -11.24
CA ILE A 121 2.43 -8.95 -10.15
C ILE A 121 1.61 -7.90 -9.42
N ALA A 122 2.19 -6.73 -9.15
CA ALA A 122 1.48 -5.62 -8.50
C ALA A 122 0.29 -5.13 -9.34
N VAL A 123 0.40 -5.05 -10.69
CA VAL A 123 -0.73 -4.72 -11.59
C VAL A 123 -1.86 -5.74 -11.43
N ILE A 124 -1.54 -7.03 -11.52
CA ILE A 124 -2.56 -8.10 -11.41
C ILE A 124 -3.23 -8.03 -10.03
N SER A 125 -2.45 -7.90 -8.97
CA SER A 125 -2.97 -7.80 -7.59
C SER A 125 -3.85 -6.57 -7.40
N ALA A 126 -3.41 -5.40 -7.86
CA ALA A 126 -4.16 -4.15 -7.74
C ALA A 126 -5.49 -4.21 -8.51
N ILE A 127 -5.49 -4.74 -9.73
CA ILE A 127 -6.73 -4.90 -10.50
C ILE A 127 -7.67 -5.91 -9.83
N SER A 128 -7.15 -7.02 -9.33
CA SER A 128 -7.94 -8.03 -8.63
C SER A 128 -8.58 -7.46 -7.35
N LEU A 129 -7.80 -6.74 -6.54
CA LEU A 129 -8.30 -6.07 -5.33
C LEU A 129 -9.31 -4.97 -5.67
N MET A 130 -9.09 -4.20 -6.73
CA MET A 130 -10.04 -3.18 -7.20
C MET A 130 -11.40 -3.82 -7.51
N VAL A 131 -11.42 -4.93 -8.25
CA VAL A 131 -12.66 -5.65 -8.56
C VAL A 131 -13.33 -6.15 -7.28
N ILE A 132 -12.58 -6.75 -6.37
CA ILE A 132 -13.10 -7.24 -5.08
C ILE A 132 -13.69 -6.09 -4.27
N PHE A 133 -13.01 -4.95 -4.17
CA PHE A 133 -13.49 -3.80 -3.40
C PHE A 133 -14.78 -3.22 -3.97
N VAL A 134 -14.89 -3.15 -5.31
CA VAL A 134 -16.11 -2.69 -5.97
C VAL A 134 -17.27 -3.68 -5.73
N LEU A 135 -17.04 -4.98 -5.90
CA LEU A 135 -18.08 -6.00 -5.73
C LEU A 135 -18.55 -6.12 -4.27
N ASN A 136 -17.67 -5.93 -3.31
CA ASN A 136 -18.01 -6.00 -1.87
C ASN A 136 -18.57 -4.68 -1.31
N GLY A 137 -18.72 -3.63 -2.12
CA GLY A 137 -19.19 -2.33 -1.64
C GLY A 137 -18.24 -1.69 -0.62
N SER A 138 -16.93 -1.89 -0.77
CA SER A 138 -15.93 -1.32 0.13
C SER A 138 -15.97 0.20 0.13
N ALA A 139 -15.43 0.82 1.18
CA ALA A 139 -15.37 2.28 1.30
C ALA A 139 -14.76 2.91 0.03
N LEU A 140 -15.41 3.96 -0.47
CA LEU A 140 -15.04 4.63 -1.72
C LEU A 140 -13.57 5.07 -1.74
N ILE A 141 -13.05 5.51 -0.58
CA ILE A 141 -11.63 5.86 -0.42
C ILE A 141 -10.70 4.69 -0.78
N SER A 142 -11.02 3.48 -0.35
CA SER A 142 -10.22 2.28 -0.67
C SER A 142 -10.24 1.97 -2.16
N VAL A 143 -11.41 2.11 -2.80
CA VAL A 143 -11.55 1.93 -4.25
C VAL A 143 -10.74 2.97 -5.02
N VAL A 144 -10.77 4.24 -4.59
CA VAL A 144 -9.98 5.33 -5.20
C VAL A 144 -8.48 5.06 -5.08
N LEU A 145 -8.01 4.67 -3.91
CA LEU A 145 -6.58 4.39 -3.68
C LEU A 145 -6.08 3.24 -4.57
N ILE A 146 -6.80 2.12 -4.58
CA ILE A 146 -6.38 0.96 -5.38
C ILE A 146 -6.47 1.23 -6.88
N THR A 147 -7.48 1.98 -7.34
CA THR A 147 -7.62 2.37 -8.74
C THR A 147 -6.49 3.30 -9.19
N ALA A 148 -6.13 4.28 -8.34
CA ALA A 148 -5.02 5.18 -8.61
C ALA A 148 -3.67 4.42 -8.65
N LEU A 149 -3.49 3.42 -7.78
CA LEU A 149 -2.32 2.55 -7.79
C LEU A 149 -2.28 1.69 -9.06
N ALA A 150 -3.39 1.03 -9.40
CA ALA A 150 -3.49 0.21 -10.60
C ALA A 150 -3.18 1.04 -11.87
N GLY A 151 -3.76 2.24 -12.00
CA GLY A 151 -3.50 3.13 -13.12
C GLY A 151 -2.03 3.57 -13.22
N ALA A 152 -1.39 3.90 -12.10
CA ALA A 152 0.02 4.25 -12.06
C ALA A 152 0.93 3.08 -12.49
N LEU A 153 0.61 1.87 -12.02
CA LEU A 153 1.34 0.66 -12.36
C LEU A 153 1.19 0.26 -13.84
N VAL A 154 -0.03 0.34 -14.38
CA VAL A 154 -0.28 0.08 -15.80
C VAL A 154 0.49 1.08 -16.68
N GLY A 155 0.56 2.34 -16.27
CA GLY A 155 1.35 3.36 -16.99
C GLY A 155 2.87 3.15 -16.87
N PHE A 156 3.35 2.57 -15.77
CA PHE A 156 4.77 2.30 -15.53
C PHE A 156 5.25 1.01 -16.23
N LEU A 157 4.40 -0.03 -16.25
CA LEU A 157 4.75 -1.37 -16.72
C LEU A 157 5.41 -1.41 -18.11
N PRO A 158 4.96 -0.66 -19.15
CA PRO A 158 5.59 -0.66 -20.47
C PRO A 158 7.06 -0.20 -20.46
N PHE A 159 7.46 0.60 -19.47
CA PHE A 159 8.84 1.08 -19.32
C PHE A 159 9.70 0.14 -18.46
N ASN A 160 9.08 -0.67 -17.62
CA ASN A 160 9.73 -1.63 -16.75
C ASN A 160 9.74 -3.05 -17.34
N PHE A 161 8.98 -3.32 -18.42
CA PHE A 161 8.94 -4.61 -19.09
C PHE A 161 10.24 -4.85 -19.90
N THR A 162 10.63 -6.12 -20.03
CA THR A 162 11.87 -6.55 -20.67
C THR A 162 11.96 -6.12 -22.17
N PRO A 163 13.04 -5.46 -22.63
CA PRO A 163 14.16 -4.93 -21.84
C PRO A 163 13.77 -3.64 -21.11
N ALA A 164 13.96 -3.61 -19.78
CA ALA A 164 13.52 -2.49 -18.97
C ALA A 164 14.31 -1.20 -19.28
N LYS A 165 13.57 -0.09 -19.43
CA LYS A 165 14.11 1.26 -19.58
C LYS A 165 14.14 2.01 -18.26
N THR A 166 13.33 1.57 -17.30
CA THR A 166 13.17 2.18 -15.97
C THR A 166 12.98 1.08 -14.95
N PHE A 167 13.61 1.22 -13.78
CA PHE A 167 13.54 0.27 -12.69
C PHE A 167 12.77 0.87 -11.52
N LEU A 168 12.13 0.00 -10.72
CA LEU A 168 11.45 0.40 -9.48
C LEU A 168 12.44 0.88 -8.41
N GLY A 169 13.58 0.22 -8.33
CA GLY A 169 14.55 0.41 -7.25
C GLY A 169 13.97 0.04 -5.88
N ASP A 170 14.77 0.27 -4.84
CA ASP A 170 14.34 -0.01 -3.48
C ASP A 170 13.17 0.87 -3.03
N THR A 171 13.14 2.12 -3.48
CA THR A 171 12.03 3.05 -3.20
C THR A 171 10.72 2.53 -3.80
N GLY A 172 10.71 2.15 -5.07
CA GLY A 172 9.49 1.72 -5.75
C GLY A 172 8.99 0.37 -5.26
N SER A 173 9.85 -0.61 -5.08
CA SER A 173 9.48 -1.95 -4.63
C SER A 173 8.96 -1.97 -3.19
N ASN A 174 9.60 -1.22 -2.26
CA ASN A 174 9.08 -1.07 -0.90
C ASN A 174 7.77 -0.27 -0.85
N PHE A 175 7.63 0.77 -1.69
CA PHE A 175 6.37 1.50 -1.82
C PHE A 175 5.24 0.55 -2.25
N LEU A 176 5.46 -0.29 -3.25
CA LEU A 176 4.46 -1.26 -3.73
C LEU A 176 4.11 -2.30 -2.68
N GLY A 177 5.11 -2.84 -1.99
CA GLY A 177 4.87 -3.86 -0.98
C GLY A 177 4.17 -3.32 0.27
N PHE A 178 4.30 -2.01 0.53
CA PHE A 178 3.64 -1.34 1.65
C PHE A 178 2.21 -0.90 1.30
N SER A 179 1.93 -0.56 0.04
CA SER A 179 0.63 -0.04 -0.41
C SER A 179 -0.39 -1.13 -0.67
#